data_77caddbbf84bc98dda379f370fb2e36b
#
_entry.id   77caddbbf84bc98dda379f370fb2e36b
#
_cell.length_a   1.000
_cell.length_b   1.000
_cell.length_c   1.000
_cell.angle_alpha   90.00
_cell.angle_beta   90.00
_cell.angle_gamma   90.00
#
_symmetry.space_group_name_H-M   'P 1'
#
loop_
_entity.id
_entity.type
_entity.pdbx_description
1 polymer ?
#
loop_
_entity_poly.entity_id
_entity_poly.type
_entity_poly.pdbx_seq_one_letter_code
_entity_poly.pdbx_strand_id
1 'polypeptide(L)'
;METVVSILTELKNNRDELKSYDRSVMWNAWAYVYFSDGDYSKALSAYSNLINEPDVTIGLRVGALLSMGQIHLVQERYSQGIAYILQWMKEVETVTAQSWALLGQAYFSTEDYRKSLSSMEKAISLAEEEGYKPRENWYVIMAANINELKSEIGEKESLLRQIDIYEILVNLYPKKTYFIQLGGSYGQLGRERDYMITLKAAHAKDFLDKESEYLALAQLLLLNKNPYWAAEVLVSGQKKMVTIVDEKTEEEKIVPVVKDTEKNLKLLADSWRMAQEVDKAIPILEKSAKMSKDGESYVILGNLYLSEDRVDEAVDAIKKGLEKGKIKNMSQVYLTLGQAYFELQEFDEAKKNFRIAARDKKKSIKTQANNWIKYTENEEIRVKNLALRRDFIQNSNST
;
A
#
# COMPACT_ATOMS: atom_id res chain seq x y z
N MET A 1 -29.71 -11.64 42.60
CA MET A 1 -30.23 -12.65 41.64
C MET A 1 -31.12 -13.68 42.36
N GLU A 2 -30.68 -14.36 43.41
CA GLU A 2 -31.44 -15.42 44.13
C GLU A 2 -32.84 -14.98 44.57
N THR A 3 -32.99 -13.80 45.19
CA THR A 3 -34.28 -13.25 45.59
C THR A 3 -35.26 -13.06 44.42
N VAL A 4 -34.75 -12.58 43.27
CA VAL A 4 -35.54 -12.37 42.05
C VAL A 4 -36.02 -13.73 41.49
N VAL A 5 -35.13 -14.73 41.45
CA VAL A 5 -35.45 -16.09 41.00
C VAL A 5 -36.50 -16.73 41.91
N SER A 6 -36.41 -16.55 43.25
CA SER A 6 -37.40 -17.07 44.19
C SER A 6 -38.78 -16.47 43.95
N ILE A 7 -38.90 -15.15 43.80
CA ILE A 7 -40.19 -14.49 43.52
C ILE A 7 -40.73 -14.89 42.15
N LEU A 8 -39.92 -14.96 41.15
CA LEU A 8 -40.31 -15.39 39.78
C LEU A 8 -40.80 -16.87 39.77
N THR A 9 -40.18 -17.71 40.61
CA THR A 9 -40.59 -19.11 40.78
C THR A 9 -41.97 -19.24 41.39
N GLU A 10 -42.25 -18.45 42.43
CA GLU A 10 -43.56 -18.37 43.07
C GLU A 10 -44.63 -17.88 42.09
N LEU A 11 -44.36 -16.80 41.35
CA LEU A 11 -45.25 -16.29 40.30
C LEU A 11 -45.54 -17.32 39.23
N LYS A 12 -44.50 -18.03 38.80
CA LYS A 12 -44.63 -19.09 37.75
C LYS A 12 -45.48 -20.27 38.23
N ASN A 13 -45.36 -20.66 39.51
CA ASN A 13 -46.16 -21.74 40.09
C ASN A 13 -47.65 -21.35 40.21
N ASN A 14 -47.93 -20.05 40.45
CA ASN A 14 -49.28 -19.52 40.59
C ASN A 14 -49.75 -18.79 39.31
N ARG A 15 -49.16 -19.09 38.14
CA ARG A 15 -49.37 -18.36 36.87
C ARG A 15 -50.85 -18.35 36.43
N ASP A 16 -51.64 -19.35 36.80
CA ASP A 16 -53.04 -19.46 36.38
C ASP A 16 -53.96 -18.46 37.12
N GLU A 17 -53.49 -17.91 38.23
CA GLU A 17 -54.13 -16.81 38.99
C GLU A 17 -53.77 -15.43 38.46
N LEU A 18 -52.71 -15.33 37.64
CA LEU A 18 -52.24 -14.07 37.12
C LEU A 18 -53.07 -13.63 35.89
N LYS A 19 -53.26 -12.33 35.74
CA LYS A 19 -53.80 -11.76 34.48
C LYS A 19 -52.81 -11.94 33.33
N SER A 20 -53.28 -11.95 32.10
CA SER A 20 -52.44 -12.10 30.92
C SER A 20 -51.29 -11.07 30.86
N TYR A 21 -51.56 -9.81 31.19
CA TYR A 21 -50.51 -8.79 31.28
C TYR A 21 -49.45 -9.15 32.32
N ASP A 22 -49.82 -9.55 33.53
CA ASP A 22 -48.88 -9.91 34.61
C ASP A 22 -48.05 -11.14 34.23
N ARG A 23 -48.66 -12.13 33.53
CA ARG A 23 -47.93 -13.26 32.95
C ARG A 23 -46.90 -12.81 31.93
N SER A 24 -47.25 -11.85 31.06
CA SER A 24 -46.31 -11.35 30.06
C SER A 24 -45.09 -10.64 30.70
N VAL A 25 -45.31 -9.86 31.78
CA VAL A 25 -44.22 -9.24 32.56
C VAL A 25 -43.36 -10.29 33.26
N MET A 26 -43.98 -11.32 33.86
CA MET A 26 -43.27 -12.43 34.50
C MET A 26 -42.40 -13.20 33.46
N TRP A 27 -42.94 -13.51 32.29
CA TRP A 27 -42.19 -14.19 31.22
C TRP A 27 -41.01 -13.32 30.72
N ASN A 28 -41.19 -12.01 30.62
CA ASN A 28 -40.10 -11.09 30.25
C ASN A 28 -38.98 -11.14 31.29
N ALA A 29 -39.31 -11.13 32.57
CA ALA A 29 -38.32 -11.22 33.64
C ALA A 29 -37.60 -12.58 33.64
N TRP A 30 -38.31 -13.68 33.44
CA TRP A 30 -37.68 -14.99 33.27
C TRP A 30 -36.76 -15.07 32.05
N ALA A 31 -37.16 -14.51 30.91
CA ALA A 31 -36.33 -14.47 29.72
C ALA A 31 -35.01 -13.75 29.98
N TYR A 32 -35.06 -12.61 30.69
CA TYR A 32 -33.86 -11.87 31.08
C TYR A 32 -32.95 -12.71 32.02
N VAL A 33 -33.52 -13.39 33.05
CA VAL A 33 -32.73 -14.25 33.94
C VAL A 33 -32.05 -15.35 33.16
N TYR A 34 -32.77 -16.10 32.32
CA TYR A 34 -32.20 -17.17 31.53
C TYR A 34 -31.14 -16.67 30.51
N PHE A 35 -31.37 -15.50 29.91
CA PHE A 35 -30.41 -14.90 29.04
C PHE A 35 -29.10 -14.53 29.78
N SER A 36 -29.23 -13.97 30.98
CA SER A 36 -28.07 -13.59 31.83
C SER A 36 -27.27 -14.81 32.29
N ASP A 37 -27.95 -15.95 32.49
CA ASP A 37 -27.33 -17.23 32.86
C ASP A 37 -26.76 -18.00 31.64
N GLY A 38 -26.95 -17.47 30.41
CA GLY A 38 -26.50 -18.11 29.17
C GLY A 38 -27.42 -19.26 28.71
N ASP A 39 -28.58 -19.51 29.40
CA ASP A 39 -29.56 -20.53 28.99
C ASP A 39 -30.50 -19.98 27.89
N TYR A 40 -29.91 -19.82 26.71
CA TYR A 40 -30.61 -19.26 25.54
C TYR A 40 -31.86 -20.05 25.16
N SER A 41 -31.89 -21.37 25.41
CA SER A 41 -33.06 -22.22 25.12
C SER A 41 -34.25 -21.86 26.00
N LYS A 42 -34.04 -21.71 27.32
CA LYS A 42 -35.08 -21.29 28.24
C LYS A 42 -35.47 -19.82 28.03
N ALA A 43 -34.51 -18.95 27.68
CA ALA A 43 -34.79 -17.55 27.35
C ALA A 43 -35.75 -17.44 26.15
N LEU A 44 -35.46 -18.16 25.04
CA LEU A 44 -36.34 -18.23 23.87
C LEU A 44 -37.73 -18.79 24.20
N SER A 45 -37.81 -19.84 25.06
CA SER A 45 -39.09 -20.39 25.50
C SER A 45 -39.91 -19.36 26.33
N ALA A 46 -39.26 -18.62 27.20
CA ALA A 46 -39.90 -17.57 27.98
C ALA A 46 -40.41 -16.42 27.10
N TYR A 47 -39.60 -15.96 26.13
CA TYR A 47 -40.05 -14.96 25.15
C TYR A 47 -41.18 -15.47 24.27
N SER A 48 -41.17 -16.76 23.87
CA SER A 48 -42.28 -17.38 23.13
C SER A 48 -43.58 -17.37 23.92
N ASN A 49 -43.54 -17.72 25.23
CA ASN A 49 -44.68 -17.60 26.10
C ASN A 49 -45.21 -16.17 26.20
N LEU A 50 -44.28 -15.20 26.34
CA LEU A 50 -44.61 -13.76 26.42
C LEU A 50 -45.39 -13.30 25.18
N ILE A 51 -44.86 -13.55 23.97
CA ILE A 51 -45.48 -13.04 22.72
C ILE A 51 -46.81 -13.70 22.42
N ASN A 52 -47.13 -14.88 23.02
CA ASN A 52 -48.38 -15.59 22.88
C ASN A 52 -49.45 -15.22 23.93
N GLU A 53 -49.12 -14.36 24.91
CA GLU A 53 -50.12 -13.86 25.86
C GLU A 53 -51.14 -12.95 25.17
N PRO A 54 -52.47 -13.14 25.37
CA PRO A 54 -53.50 -12.37 24.66
C PRO A 54 -53.40 -10.85 24.85
N ASP A 55 -53.08 -10.39 26.05
CA ASP A 55 -53.04 -8.98 26.41
C ASP A 55 -51.59 -8.46 26.51
N VAL A 56 -50.67 -9.05 25.75
CA VAL A 56 -49.28 -8.55 25.69
C VAL A 56 -49.27 -7.14 25.09
N THR A 57 -48.58 -6.22 25.74
CA THR A 57 -48.40 -4.88 25.20
C THR A 57 -47.47 -4.90 23.99
N ILE A 58 -47.67 -3.96 23.04
CA ILE A 58 -46.81 -3.80 21.86
C ILE A 58 -45.34 -3.66 22.28
N GLY A 59 -45.04 -2.85 23.32
CA GLY A 59 -43.69 -2.66 23.82
C GLY A 59 -42.98 -3.92 24.28
N LEU A 60 -43.69 -4.80 25.05
CA LEU A 60 -43.14 -6.07 25.49
C LEU A 60 -42.98 -7.04 24.31
N ARG A 61 -43.94 -7.08 23.39
CA ARG A 61 -43.92 -7.95 22.23
C ARG A 61 -42.78 -7.62 21.30
N VAL A 62 -42.59 -6.33 20.90
CA VAL A 62 -41.49 -5.91 20.03
C VAL A 62 -40.14 -6.10 20.69
N GLY A 63 -40.01 -5.82 21.99
CA GLY A 63 -38.81 -6.10 22.77
C GLY A 63 -38.43 -7.57 22.76
N ALA A 64 -39.41 -8.47 22.96
CA ALA A 64 -39.20 -9.91 22.90
C ALA A 64 -38.78 -10.39 21.51
N LEU A 65 -39.42 -9.93 20.43
CA LEU A 65 -39.07 -10.28 19.06
C LEU A 65 -37.62 -9.89 18.69
N LEU A 66 -37.19 -8.68 19.08
CA LEU A 66 -35.83 -8.26 18.86
C LEU A 66 -34.85 -9.14 19.64
N SER A 67 -35.12 -9.39 20.92
CA SER A 67 -34.27 -10.24 21.76
C SER A 67 -34.19 -11.69 21.22
N MET A 68 -35.31 -12.27 20.75
CA MET A 68 -35.29 -13.58 20.12
C MET A 68 -34.46 -13.58 18.86
N GLY A 69 -34.59 -12.56 18.01
CA GLY A 69 -33.72 -12.37 16.83
C GLY A 69 -32.25 -12.36 17.19
N GLN A 70 -31.86 -11.53 18.17
CA GLN A 70 -30.49 -11.42 18.64
C GLN A 70 -29.95 -12.73 19.22
N ILE A 71 -30.74 -13.45 20.05
CA ILE A 71 -30.35 -14.75 20.60
C ILE A 71 -30.06 -15.75 19.49
N HIS A 72 -30.93 -15.83 18.47
CA HIS A 72 -30.69 -16.70 17.33
C HIS A 72 -29.42 -16.34 16.58
N LEU A 73 -29.10 -15.04 16.38
CA LEU A 73 -27.87 -14.61 15.73
C LEU A 73 -26.63 -15.00 16.56
N VAL A 74 -26.67 -14.82 17.89
CA VAL A 74 -25.57 -15.23 18.79
C VAL A 74 -25.33 -16.74 18.73
N GLN A 75 -26.40 -17.54 18.50
CA GLN A 75 -26.31 -18.98 18.32
C GLN A 75 -26.04 -19.40 16.87
N GLU A 76 -25.67 -18.48 15.99
CA GLU A 76 -25.40 -18.71 14.56
C GLU A 76 -26.57 -19.29 13.77
N ARG A 77 -27.80 -19.18 14.34
CA ARG A 77 -29.06 -19.58 13.68
C ARG A 77 -29.58 -18.40 12.83
N TYR A 78 -28.78 -17.97 11.87
CA TYR A 78 -29.00 -16.74 11.13
C TYR A 78 -30.34 -16.61 10.46
N SER A 79 -30.85 -17.70 9.80
CA SER A 79 -32.14 -17.67 9.12
C SER A 79 -33.30 -17.41 10.09
N GLN A 80 -33.24 -17.99 11.31
CA GLN A 80 -34.23 -17.76 12.35
C GLN A 80 -34.11 -16.36 12.94
N GLY A 81 -32.87 -15.90 13.18
CA GLY A 81 -32.62 -14.56 13.63
C GLY A 81 -33.14 -13.48 12.67
N ILE A 82 -32.91 -13.66 11.38
CA ILE A 82 -33.44 -12.80 10.32
C ILE A 82 -34.97 -12.77 10.34
N ALA A 83 -35.63 -13.95 10.47
CA ALA A 83 -37.08 -14.01 10.51
C ALA A 83 -37.68 -13.21 11.67
N TYR A 84 -37.13 -13.33 12.88
CA TYR A 84 -37.59 -12.56 14.04
C TYR A 84 -37.29 -11.07 13.92
N ILE A 85 -36.15 -10.69 13.40
CA ILE A 85 -35.81 -9.29 13.16
C ILE A 85 -36.75 -8.67 12.12
N LEU A 86 -37.07 -9.38 11.04
CA LEU A 86 -38.02 -8.90 10.03
C LEU A 86 -39.45 -8.80 10.58
N GLN A 87 -39.85 -9.69 11.47
CA GLN A 87 -41.12 -9.59 12.16
C GLN A 87 -41.15 -8.37 13.09
N TRP A 88 -40.10 -8.18 13.87
CA TRP A 88 -39.92 -7.01 14.72
C TRP A 88 -40.00 -5.70 13.91
N MET A 89 -39.31 -5.60 12.75
CA MET A 89 -39.30 -4.41 11.88
C MET A 89 -40.69 -4.04 11.35
N LYS A 90 -41.61 -5.02 11.25
CA LYS A 90 -43.02 -4.78 10.84
C LYS A 90 -43.92 -4.24 11.96
N GLU A 91 -43.56 -4.52 13.21
CA GLU A 91 -44.36 -4.17 14.37
C GLU A 91 -43.85 -2.96 15.14
N VAL A 92 -42.55 -2.56 14.94
CA VAL A 92 -41.99 -1.41 15.58
C VAL A 92 -42.35 -0.10 14.84
N GLU A 93 -42.56 0.98 15.58
CA GLU A 93 -42.88 2.30 15.00
C GLU A 93 -41.73 2.88 14.14
N THR A 94 -40.50 2.74 14.64
CA THR A 94 -39.31 3.26 13.96
C THR A 94 -38.18 2.22 13.95
N VAL A 95 -37.67 1.91 12.76
CA VAL A 95 -36.50 1.02 12.59
C VAL A 95 -35.26 1.86 12.57
N THR A 96 -34.36 1.62 13.52
CA THR A 96 -33.10 2.38 13.66
C THR A 96 -32.04 1.95 12.64
N ALA A 97 -31.06 2.82 12.39
CA ALA A 97 -29.87 2.53 11.61
C ALA A 97 -29.15 1.27 12.12
N GLN A 98 -29.05 1.12 13.44
CA GLN A 98 -28.41 -0.04 14.07
C GLN A 98 -29.14 -1.37 13.76
N SER A 99 -30.46 -1.33 13.68
CA SER A 99 -31.28 -2.53 13.38
C SER A 99 -31.12 -2.97 11.91
N TRP A 100 -31.03 -2.01 10.99
CA TRP A 100 -30.71 -2.30 9.60
C TRP A 100 -29.29 -2.88 9.46
N ALA A 101 -28.32 -2.36 10.19
CA ALA A 101 -26.95 -2.89 10.20
C ALA A 101 -26.89 -4.33 10.76
N LEU A 102 -27.68 -4.61 11.82
CA LEU A 102 -27.78 -5.96 12.39
C LEU A 102 -28.36 -6.95 11.35
N LEU A 103 -29.42 -6.55 10.65
CA LEU A 103 -30.01 -7.33 9.57
C LEU A 103 -29.01 -7.55 8.42
N GLY A 104 -28.30 -6.51 8.02
CA GLY A 104 -27.26 -6.59 7.00
C GLY A 104 -26.12 -7.54 7.36
N GLN A 105 -25.67 -7.51 8.59
CA GLN A 105 -24.67 -8.46 9.09
C GLN A 105 -25.19 -9.91 9.08
N ALA A 106 -26.46 -10.12 9.47
CA ALA A 106 -27.07 -11.43 9.44
C ALA A 106 -27.20 -11.98 8.00
N TYR A 107 -27.58 -11.14 7.04
CA TYR A 107 -27.60 -11.52 5.63
C TYR A 107 -26.20 -11.81 5.08
N PHE A 108 -25.17 -11.07 5.51
CA PHE A 108 -23.79 -11.37 5.14
C PHE A 108 -23.39 -12.80 5.58
N SER A 109 -23.74 -13.16 6.82
CA SER A 109 -23.45 -14.49 7.37
C SER A 109 -24.24 -15.64 6.70
N THR A 110 -25.32 -15.33 5.97
CA THR A 110 -26.07 -16.30 5.15
C THR A 110 -25.73 -16.20 3.66
N GLU A 111 -24.69 -15.47 3.32
CA GLU A 111 -24.22 -15.25 1.93
C GLU A 111 -25.28 -14.58 1.02
N ASP A 112 -26.33 -13.96 1.59
CA ASP A 112 -27.27 -13.14 0.84
C ASP A 112 -26.69 -11.70 0.69
N TYR A 113 -25.62 -11.60 -0.09
CA TYR A 113 -24.82 -10.37 -0.22
C TYR A 113 -25.62 -9.19 -0.78
N ARG A 114 -26.63 -9.44 -1.61
CA ARG A 114 -27.50 -8.37 -2.15
C ARG A 114 -28.35 -7.74 -1.05
N LYS A 115 -29.00 -8.57 -0.22
CA LYS A 115 -29.81 -8.06 0.90
C LYS A 115 -28.93 -7.46 2.00
N SER A 116 -27.75 -8.05 2.22
CA SER A 116 -26.76 -7.49 3.13
C SER A 116 -26.34 -6.07 2.70
N LEU A 117 -25.97 -5.90 1.42
CA LEU A 117 -25.56 -4.59 0.87
C LEU A 117 -26.69 -3.56 1.02
N SER A 118 -27.90 -3.89 0.57
CA SER A 118 -29.06 -3.00 0.68
C SER A 118 -29.40 -2.62 2.13
N SER A 119 -29.27 -3.57 3.06
CA SER A 119 -29.50 -3.28 4.49
C SER A 119 -28.44 -2.36 5.08
N MET A 120 -27.16 -2.51 4.68
CA MET A 120 -26.07 -1.63 5.10
C MET A 120 -26.22 -0.24 4.51
N GLU A 121 -26.59 -0.11 3.23
CA GLU A 121 -26.89 1.18 2.58
C GLU A 121 -27.99 1.93 3.34
N LYS A 122 -29.06 1.20 3.72
CA LYS A 122 -30.15 1.80 4.50
C LYS A 122 -29.71 2.23 5.91
N ALA A 123 -28.86 1.41 6.56
CA ALA A 123 -28.29 1.75 7.87
C ALA A 123 -27.45 3.04 7.81
N ILE A 124 -26.62 3.17 6.79
CA ILE A 124 -25.76 4.34 6.60
C ILE A 124 -26.60 5.58 6.30
N SER A 125 -27.54 5.49 5.35
CA SER A 125 -28.44 6.62 5.00
C SER A 125 -29.20 7.14 6.22
N LEU A 126 -29.78 6.24 7.04
CA LEU A 126 -30.50 6.64 8.25
C LEU A 126 -29.59 7.29 9.29
N ALA A 127 -28.37 6.76 9.48
CA ALA A 127 -27.44 7.35 10.42
C ALA A 127 -27.03 8.77 10.00
N GLU A 128 -26.80 8.98 8.71
CA GLU A 128 -26.46 10.28 8.14
C GLU A 128 -27.64 11.27 8.23
N GLU A 129 -28.87 10.83 7.93
CA GLU A 129 -30.10 11.61 8.07
C GLU A 129 -30.33 12.07 9.54
N GLU A 130 -29.98 11.21 10.49
CA GLU A 130 -30.07 11.50 11.93
C GLU A 130 -28.86 12.28 12.47
N GLY A 131 -27.86 12.59 11.63
CA GLY A 131 -26.65 13.35 12.00
C GLY A 131 -25.61 12.50 12.76
N TYR A 132 -25.69 11.18 12.72
CA TYR A 132 -24.70 10.28 13.32
C TYR A 132 -23.64 9.87 12.29
N LYS A 133 -22.42 9.70 12.79
CA LYS A 133 -21.35 9.10 12.00
C LYS A 133 -21.62 7.59 11.87
N PRO A 134 -21.85 7.03 10.64
CA PRO A 134 -22.02 5.61 10.45
C PRO A 134 -20.80 4.82 10.95
N ARG A 135 -21.00 3.63 11.49
CA ARG A 135 -19.90 2.85 12.08
C ARG A 135 -18.98 2.28 11.01
N GLU A 136 -17.69 2.20 11.32
CA GLU A 136 -16.65 1.69 10.43
C GLU A 136 -16.99 0.31 9.82
N ASN A 137 -17.44 -0.63 10.65
CA ASN A 137 -17.75 -1.99 10.23
C ASN A 137 -18.90 -2.07 9.20
N TRP A 138 -19.79 -1.08 9.12
CA TRP A 138 -20.85 -1.05 8.11
C TRP A 138 -20.28 -0.87 6.71
N TYR A 139 -19.34 0.06 6.56
CA TYR A 139 -18.60 0.26 5.30
C TYR A 139 -17.73 -0.94 4.95
N VAL A 140 -17.10 -1.58 5.95
CA VAL A 140 -16.29 -2.78 5.73
C VAL A 140 -17.15 -3.93 5.19
N ILE A 141 -18.34 -4.16 5.75
CA ILE A 141 -19.28 -5.18 5.26
C ILE A 141 -19.79 -4.82 3.86
N MET A 142 -20.05 -3.54 3.57
CA MET A 142 -20.42 -3.11 2.22
C MET A 142 -19.32 -3.42 1.20
N ALA A 143 -18.07 -3.11 1.50
CA ALA A 143 -16.94 -3.42 0.62
C ALA A 143 -16.80 -4.93 0.39
N ALA A 144 -16.99 -5.74 1.44
CA ALA A 144 -16.99 -7.19 1.35
C ALA A 144 -18.14 -7.70 0.46
N ASN A 145 -19.37 -7.21 0.66
CA ASN A 145 -20.53 -7.56 -0.20
C ASN A 145 -20.26 -7.27 -1.68
N ILE A 146 -19.69 -6.10 -1.99
CA ILE A 146 -19.37 -5.71 -3.36
C ILE A 146 -18.31 -6.63 -3.96
N ASN A 147 -17.34 -7.08 -3.16
CA ASN A 147 -16.34 -8.05 -3.61
C ASN A 147 -16.96 -9.40 -3.93
N GLU A 148 -17.87 -9.91 -3.08
CA GLU A 148 -18.56 -11.19 -3.31
C GLU A 148 -19.52 -11.11 -4.53
N LEU A 149 -20.13 -9.96 -4.76
CA LEU A 149 -21.00 -9.70 -5.91
C LEU A 149 -20.22 -9.40 -7.22
N LYS A 150 -18.88 -9.40 -7.20
CA LYS A 150 -18.02 -9.04 -8.35
C LYS A 150 -18.38 -9.81 -9.64
N SER A 151 -18.68 -11.10 -9.53
CA SER A 151 -19.06 -11.93 -10.68
C SER A 151 -20.39 -11.52 -11.30
N GLU A 152 -21.28 -10.91 -10.53
CA GLU A 152 -22.63 -10.49 -10.97
C GLU A 152 -22.63 -9.07 -11.54
N ILE A 153 -21.93 -8.13 -10.86
CA ILE A 153 -21.93 -6.71 -11.25
C ILE A 153 -20.79 -6.37 -12.23
N GLY A 154 -19.82 -7.24 -12.38
CA GLY A 154 -18.64 -7.05 -13.20
C GLY A 154 -17.47 -6.43 -12.42
N GLU A 155 -16.25 -6.80 -12.85
CA GLU A 155 -15.01 -6.41 -12.16
C GLU A 155 -14.81 -4.89 -12.05
N LYS A 156 -15.02 -4.18 -13.15
CA LYS A 156 -14.84 -2.72 -13.20
C LYS A 156 -15.82 -2.00 -12.27
N GLU A 157 -17.08 -2.40 -12.30
CA GLU A 157 -18.12 -1.81 -11.44
C GLU A 157 -17.84 -2.09 -9.97
N SER A 158 -17.44 -3.33 -9.63
CA SER A 158 -17.02 -3.70 -8.28
C SER A 158 -15.87 -2.81 -7.78
N LEU A 159 -14.84 -2.59 -8.61
CA LEU A 159 -13.71 -1.72 -8.25
C LEU A 159 -14.14 -0.27 -8.03
N LEU A 160 -15.02 0.27 -8.88
CA LEU A 160 -15.52 1.65 -8.75
C LEU A 160 -16.27 1.84 -7.43
N ARG A 161 -17.20 0.94 -7.11
CA ARG A 161 -17.95 0.98 -5.84
C ARG A 161 -17.05 0.77 -4.62
N GLN A 162 -16.04 -0.10 -4.71
CA GLN A 162 -15.05 -0.25 -3.64
C GLN A 162 -14.24 1.01 -3.41
N ILE A 163 -13.84 1.73 -4.47
CA ILE A 163 -13.16 3.02 -4.37
C ILE A 163 -14.01 4.00 -3.57
N ASP A 164 -15.28 4.18 -3.92
CA ASP A 164 -16.18 5.11 -3.22
C ASP A 164 -16.22 4.81 -1.70
N ILE A 165 -16.31 3.53 -1.33
CA ILE A 165 -16.33 3.10 0.07
C ILE A 165 -14.97 3.34 0.75
N TYR A 166 -13.85 2.98 0.09
CA TYR A 166 -12.53 3.17 0.68
C TYR A 166 -12.13 4.64 0.78
N GLU A 167 -12.60 5.52 -0.13
CA GLU A 167 -12.45 6.98 0.00
C GLU A 167 -13.14 7.49 1.27
N ILE A 168 -14.33 6.98 1.59
CA ILE A 168 -15.02 7.30 2.85
C ILE A 168 -14.21 6.76 4.04
N LEU A 169 -13.75 5.50 3.97
CA LEU A 169 -13.02 4.87 5.06
C LEU A 169 -11.68 5.55 5.36
N VAL A 170 -10.90 5.96 4.35
CA VAL A 170 -9.64 6.67 4.58
C VAL A 170 -9.83 8.07 5.18
N ASN A 171 -10.97 8.70 4.92
CA ASN A 171 -11.32 10.00 5.48
C ASN A 171 -11.87 9.89 6.91
N LEU A 172 -12.83 9.00 7.15
CA LEU A 172 -13.51 8.89 8.45
C LEU A 172 -12.75 8.01 9.45
N TYR A 173 -12.07 6.96 8.96
CA TYR A 173 -11.41 5.93 9.77
C TYR A 173 -10.02 5.60 9.22
N PRO A 174 -9.06 6.54 9.22
CA PRO A 174 -7.76 6.38 8.56
C PRO A 174 -6.97 5.22 9.17
N LYS A 175 -6.90 4.10 8.44
CA LYS A 175 -6.10 2.91 8.77
C LYS A 175 -5.31 2.47 7.56
N LYS A 176 -4.10 1.94 7.77
CA LYS A 176 -3.23 1.42 6.70
C LYS A 176 -4.00 0.57 5.69
N THR A 177 -4.79 -0.39 6.18
CA THR A 177 -5.52 -1.34 5.34
C THR A 177 -6.38 -0.65 4.28
N TYR A 178 -7.06 0.44 4.63
CA TYR A 178 -7.94 1.14 3.70
C TYR A 178 -7.17 1.91 2.64
N PHE A 179 -6.03 2.52 2.99
CA PHE A 179 -5.16 3.16 2.00
C PHE A 179 -4.57 2.15 1.01
N ILE A 180 -4.18 0.97 1.48
CA ILE A 180 -3.65 -0.08 0.60
C ILE A 180 -4.74 -0.64 -0.31
N GLN A 181 -5.95 -0.88 0.19
CA GLN A 181 -7.08 -1.33 -0.61
C GLN A 181 -7.48 -0.29 -1.66
N LEU A 182 -7.62 0.97 -1.26
CA LEU A 182 -7.93 2.08 -2.16
C LEU A 182 -6.88 2.21 -3.27
N GLY A 183 -5.60 2.24 -2.89
CA GLY A 183 -4.50 2.30 -3.84
C GLY A 183 -4.48 1.11 -4.80
N GLY A 184 -4.72 -0.10 -4.28
CA GLY A 184 -4.82 -1.32 -5.09
C GLY A 184 -5.96 -1.26 -6.11
N SER A 185 -7.14 -0.77 -5.70
CA SER A 185 -8.29 -0.58 -6.60
C SER A 185 -8.00 0.45 -7.70
N TYR A 186 -7.36 1.57 -7.37
CA TYR A 186 -6.89 2.53 -8.37
C TYR A 186 -5.88 1.93 -9.34
N GLY A 187 -4.91 1.15 -8.82
CA GLY A 187 -3.90 0.47 -9.64
C GLY A 187 -4.53 -0.51 -10.64
N GLN A 188 -5.51 -1.31 -10.21
CA GLN A 188 -6.23 -2.25 -11.08
C GLN A 188 -7.03 -1.55 -12.19
N LEU A 189 -7.51 -0.34 -11.94
CA LEU A 189 -8.20 0.49 -12.95
C LEU A 189 -7.22 1.29 -13.84
N GLY A 190 -5.91 1.20 -13.64
CA GLY A 190 -4.92 1.99 -14.36
C GLY A 190 -4.91 3.48 -13.96
N ARG A 191 -5.50 3.84 -12.83
CA ARG A 191 -5.52 5.20 -12.27
C ARG A 191 -4.23 5.46 -11.47
N GLU A 192 -3.08 5.44 -12.16
CA GLU A 192 -1.75 5.50 -11.56
C GLU A 192 -1.52 6.75 -10.69
N ARG A 193 -2.07 7.89 -11.12
CA ARG A 193 -1.95 9.15 -10.36
C ARG A 193 -2.68 9.08 -9.02
N ASP A 194 -3.89 8.52 -8.99
CA ASP A 194 -4.69 8.39 -7.77
C ASP A 194 -4.06 7.35 -6.85
N TYR A 195 -3.51 6.28 -7.41
CA TYR A 195 -2.72 5.29 -6.67
C TYR A 195 -1.51 5.95 -6.00
N MET A 196 -0.73 6.74 -6.75
CA MET A 196 0.41 7.48 -6.20
C MET A 196 0.01 8.43 -5.06
N ILE A 197 -1.07 9.21 -5.25
CA ILE A 197 -1.58 10.15 -4.24
C ILE A 197 -1.98 9.40 -2.97
N THR A 198 -2.66 8.27 -3.10
CA THR A 198 -3.11 7.42 -1.99
C THR A 198 -1.93 6.86 -1.21
N LEU A 199 -0.93 6.28 -1.89
CA LEU A 199 0.29 5.78 -1.22
C LEU A 199 1.11 6.92 -0.59
N LYS A 200 1.17 8.09 -1.22
CA LYS A 200 1.82 9.26 -0.65
C LYS A 200 1.13 9.72 0.64
N ALA A 201 -0.19 9.70 0.67
CA ALA A 201 -0.96 9.99 1.89
C ALA A 201 -0.73 8.94 2.98
N ALA A 202 -0.66 7.66 2.63
CA ALA A 202 -0.32 6.58 3.56
C ALA A 202 1.11 6.73 4.11
N HIS A 203 2.08 7.10 3.26
CA HIS A 203 3.46 7.39 3.67
C HIS A 203 3.53 8.57 4.65
N ALA A 204 2.82 9.67 4.37
CA ALA A 204 2.78 10.85 5.24
C ALA A 204 2.17 10.56 6.62
N LYS A 205 1.32 9.52 6.73
CA LYS A 205 0.74 9.04 7.99
C LYS A 205 1.57 7.94 8.66
N ASP A 206 2.75 7.64 8.14
CA ASP A 206 3.66 6.56 8.60
C ASP A 206 3.03 5.15 8.56
N PHE A 207 2.07 4.92 7.67
CA PHE A 207 1.38 3.65 7.55
C PHE A 207 2.14 2.61 6.72
N LEU A 208 3.12 3.01 5.89
CA LEU A 208 3.89 2.06 5.09
C LEU A 208 4.93 1.35 5.97
N ASP A 209 4.95 0.02 5.93
CA ASP A 209 5.86 -0.82 6.71
C ASP A 209 6.45 -2.00 5.92
N LYS A 210 6.12 -2.09 4.61
CA LYS A 210 6.64 -3.12 3.70
C LYS A 210 7.51 -2.51 2.62
N GLU A 211 8.62 -3.18 2.29
CA GLU A 211 9.53 -2.78 1.21
C GLU A 211 8.78 -2.55 -0.11
N SER A 212 7.86 -3.48 -0.46
CA SER A 212 7.07 -3.38 -1.69
C SER A 212 6.23 -2.11 -1.78
N GLU A 213 5.72 -1.59 -0.66
CA GLU A 213 4.92 -0.37 -0.60
C GLU A 213 5.77 0.88 -0.90
N TYR A 214 6.98 0.95 -0.31
CA TYR A 214 7.95 2.02 -0.58
C TYR A 214 8.43 1.98 -2.03
N LEU A 215 8.76 0.79 -2.55
CA LEU A 215 9.19 0.63 -3.94
C LEU A 215 8.07 1.00 -4.92
N ALA A 216 6.83 0.60 -4.65
CA ALA A 216 5.69 0.97 -5.48
C ALA A 216 5.49 2.50 -5.51
N LEU A 217 5.53 3.16 -4.35
CA LEU A 217 5.40 4.61 -4.27
C LEU A 217 6.55 5.32 -5.03
N ALA A 218 7.80 4.86 -4.85
CA ALA A 218 8.95 5.44 -5.54
C ALA A 218 8.83 5.29 -7.06
N GLN A 219 8.42 4.13 -7.55
CA GLN A 219 8.20 3.88 -8.99
C GLN A 219 7.08 4.76 -9.55
N LEU A 220 5.95 4.88 -8.85
CA LEU A 220 4.85 5.76 -9.26
C LEU A 220 5.27 7.23 -9.28
N LEU A 221 6.09 7.67 -8.34
CA LEU A 221 6.65 9.02 -8.32
C LEU A 221 7.58 9.27 -9.51
N LEU A 222 8.43 8.29 -9.88
CA LEU A 222 9.28 8.38 -11.07
C LEU A 222 8.45 8.45 -12.36
N LEU A 223 7.41 7.62 -12.50
CA LEU A 223 6.48 7.66 -13.63
C LEU A 223 5.79 9.03 -13.76
N ASN A 224 5.47 9.64 -12.63
CA ASN A 224 4.89 10.98 -12.56
C ASN A 224 5.93 12.13 -12.55
N LYS A 225 7.17 11.86 -12.97
CA LYS A 225 8.26 12.86 -13.10
C LYS A 225 8.61 13.57 -11.78
N ASN A 226 8.54 12.87 -10.67
CA ASN A 226 8.89 13.36 -9.34
C ASN A 226 10.09 12.58 -8.75
N PRO A 227 11.27 12.60 -9.38
CA PRO A 227 12.40 11.76 -8.98
C PRO A 227 12.97 12.13 -7.60
N TYR A 228 12.94 13.41 -7.21
CA TYR A 228 13.38 13.84 -5.88
C TYR A 228 12.56 13.16 -4.79
N TRP A 229 11.23 13.22 -4.89
CA TRP A 229 10.35 12.58 -3.91
C TRP A 229 10.45 11.05 -3.93
N ALA A 230 10.73 10.45 -5.09
CA ALA A 230 11.00 9.01 -5.16
C ALA A 230 12.24 8.63 -4.34
N ALA A 231 13.31 9.40 -4.45
CA ALA A 231 14.51 9.18 -3.66
C ALA A 231 14.28 9.40 -2.16
N GLU A 232 13.60 10.48 -1.77
CA GLU A 232 13.28 10.74 -0.35
C GLU A 232 12.44 9.63 0.27
N VAL A 233 11.47 9.08 -0.46
CA VAL A 233 10.67 7.93 -0.01
C VAL A 233 11.56 6.70 0.23
N LEU A 234 12.48 6.40 -0.69
CA LEU A 234 13.40 5.27 -0.51
C LEU A 234 14.32 5.47 0.69
N VAL A 235 14.87 6.68 0.86
CA VAL A 235 15.71 7.03 2.03
C VAL A 235 14.91 6.91 3.33
N SER A 236 13.66 7.36 3.35
CA SER A 236 12.82 7.21 4.54
C SER A 236 12.58 5.75 4.89
N GLY A 237 12.39 4.88 3.89
CA GLY A 237 12.25 3.44 4.08
C GLY A 237 13.53 2.75 4.53
N GLN A 238 14.72 3.25 4.12
CA GLN A 238 16.00 2.76 4.64
C GLN A 238 16.24 3.15 6.11
N LYS A 239 15.68 4.28 6.56
CA LYS A 239 15.76 4.73 7.96
C LYS A 239 14.73 4.09 8.86
N LYS A 240 13.57 3.73 8.33
CA LYS A 240 12.49 3.11 9.09
C LYS A 240 12.85 1.66 9.41
N MET A 241 12.89 1.33 10.70
CA MET A 241 13.20 -0.02 11.17
C MET A 241 11.92 -0.77 11.50
N VAL A 242 11.90 -2.07 11.18
CA VAL A 242 10.80 -2.98 11.51
C VAL A 242 11.36 -4.27 12.11
N THR A 243 10.61 -4.85 13.04
CA THR A 243 10.91 -6.17 13.57
C THR A 243 10.34 -7.24 12.64
N ILE A 244 11.17 -8.15 12.19
CA ILE A 244 10.76 -9.33 11.44
C ILE A 244 11.12 -10.57 12.24
N VAL A 245 10.28 -11.60 12.17
CA VAL A 245 10.58 -12.92 12.73
C VAL A 245 11.17 -13.78 11.61
N ASP A 246 12.35 -14.37 11.85
CA ASP A 246 12.97 -15.30 10.93
C ASP A 246 12.18 -16.62 10.97
N GLU A 247 11.55 -17.02 9.86
CA GLU A 247 10.67 -18.20 9.79
C GLU A 247 11.37 -19.53 10.14
N LYS A 248 12.71 -19.57 10.10
CA LYS A 248 13.48 -20.80 10.38
C LYS A 248 14.02 -20.85 11.79
N THR A 249 14.38 -19.70 12.35
CA THR A 249 15.04 -19.62 13.68
C THR A 249 14.12 -19.08 14.76
N GLU A 250 12.93 -18.56 14.38
CA GLU A 250 11.98 -17.85 15.26
C GLU A 250 12.59 -16.64 15.97
N GLU A 251 13.78 -16.20 15.55
CA GLU A 251 14.46 -15.05 16.12
C GLU A 251 13.90 -13.74 15.56
N GLU A 252 13.67 -12.78 16.44
CA GLU A 252 13.34 -11.42 16.07
C GLU A 252 14.57 -10.67 15.58
N LYS A 253 14.48 -10.04 14.40
CA LYS A 253 15.52 -9.20 13.82
C LYS A 253 14.96 -7.83 13.47
N ILE A 254 15.67 -6.79 13.90
CA ILE A 254 15.34 -5.41 13.52
C ILE A 254 16.09 -5.11 12.22
N VAL A 255 15.33 -4.79 11.17
CA VAL A 255 15.88 -4.53 9.85
C VAL A 255 15.24 -3.26 9.24
N PRO A 256 15.96 -2.56 8.33
CA PRO A 256 15.32 -1.47 7.60
C PRO A 256 14.20 -2.00 6.69
N VAL A 257 13.13 -1.22 6.55
CA VAL A 257 12.02 -1.57 5.65
C VAL A 257 12.52 -1.71 4.22
N VAL A 258 13.28 -0.73 3.71
CA VAL A 258 13.94 -0.81 2.41
C VAL A 258 15.39 -1.23 2.62
N LYS A 259 15.71 -2.45 2.19
CA LYS A 259 17.04 -3.03 2.35
C LYS A 259 18.03 -2.47 1.32
N ASP A 260 19.30 -2.42 1.71
CA ASP A 260 20.41 -2.04 0.83
C ASP A 260 20.78 -3.20 -0.12
N THR A 261 19.86 -3.54 -1.01
CA THR A 261 20.14 -4.48 -2.11
C THR A 261 20.69 -3.71 -3.32
N GLU A 262 21.42 -4.40 -4.20
CA GLU A 262 21.90 -3.81 -5.45
C GLU A 262 20.76 -3.10 -6.22
N LYS A 263 19.60 -3.77 -6.32
CA LYS A 263 18.42 -3.27 -7.03
C LYS A 263 17.85 -1.99 -6.39
N ASN A 264 17.73 -1.97 -5.08
CA ASN A 264 17.17 -0.83 -4.35
C ASN A 264 18.12 0.38 -4.38
N LEU A 265 19.43 0.11 -4.18
CA LEU A 265 20.46 1.15 -4.28
C LEU A 265 20.54 1.73 -5.70
N LYS A 266 20.42 0.90 -6.73
CA LYS A 266 20.36 1.38 -8.11
C LYS A 266 19.15 2.26 -8.35
N LEU A 267 17.95 1.84 -7.89
CA LEU A 267 16.73 2.65 -8.01
C LEU A 267 16.87 3.99 -7.29
N LEU A 268 17.47 4.00 -6.09
CA LEU A 268 17.72 5.23 -5.32
C LEU A 268 18.72 6.14 -6.03
N ALA A 269 19.85 5.59 -6.53
CA ALA A 269 20.85 6.35 -7.26
C ALA A 269 20.26 6.94 -8.56
N ASP A 270 19.49 6.15 -9.31
CA ASP A 270 18.82 6.62 -10.53
C ASP A 270 17.80 7.73 -10.19
N SER A 271 17.08 7.62 -9.07
CA SER A 271 16.16 8.65 -8.60
C SER A 271 16.87 9.95 -8.30
N TRP A 272 18.00 9.92 -7.56
CA TRP A 272 18.82 11.10 -7.28
C TRP A 272 19.40 11.69 -8.55
N ARG A 273 19.92 10.85 -9.45
CA ARG A 273 20.47 11.29 -10.75
C ARG A 273 19.41 11.98 -11.61
N MET A 274 18.20 11.43 -11.70
CA MET A 274 17.08 12.05 -12.41
C MET A 274 16.60 13.35 -11.75
N ALA A 275 16.80 13.49 -10.45
CA ALA A 275 16.55 14.72 -9.69
C ALA A 275 17.69 15.75 -9.81
N GLN A 276 18.78 15.42 -10.52
CA GLN A 276 19.99 16.23 -10.65
C GLN A 276 20.73 16.46 -9.31
N GLU A 277 20.51 15.58 -8.35
CA GLU A 277 21.16 15.57 -7.03
C GLU A 277 22.41 14.67 -7.09
N VAL A 278 23.42 15.10 -7.86
CA VAL A 278 24.59 14.29 -8.21
C VAL A 278 25.40 13.88 -6.98
N ASP A 279 25.59 14.80 -6.04
CA ASP A 279 26.33 14.56 -4.79
C ASP A 279 25.68 13.44 -3.94
N LYS A 280 24.35 13.30 -4.00
CA LYS A 280 23.62 12.22 -3.33
C LYS A 280 23.64 10.92 -4.14
N ALA A 281 23.68 11.01 -5.48
CA ALA A 281 23.66 9.86 -6.36
C ALA A 281 24.99 9.07 -6.33
N ILE A 282 26.14 9.78 -6.34
CA ILE A 282 27.48 9.17 -6.42
C ILE A 282 27.71 8.12 -5.32
N PRO A 283 27.61 8.41 -4.01
CA PRO A 283 27.93 7.44 -2.96
C PRO A 283 26.99 6.21 -2.98
N ILE A 284 25.74 6.42 -3.38
CA ILE A 284 24.77 5.32 -3.49
C ILE A 284 25.12 4.44 -4.71
N LEU A 285 25.47 5.05 -5.83
CA LEU A 285 25.87 4.33 -7.03
C LEU A 285 27.18 3.56 -6.84
N GLU A 286 28.15 4.12 -6.13
CA GLU A 286 29.37 3.41 -5.75
C GLU A 286 29.06 2.14 -4.94
N LYS A 287 28.17 2.25 -3.95
CA LYS A 287 27.74 1.10 -3.13
C LYS A 287 27.05 0.04 -3.99
N SER A 288 26.15 0.47 -4.88
CA SER A 288 25.46 -0.42 -5.83
C SER A 288 26.45 -1.10 -6.78
N ALA A 289 27.40 -0.34 -7.35
CA ALA A 289 28.39 -0.85 -8.27
C ALA A 289 29.34 -1.91 -7.64
N LYS A 290 29.69 -1.75 -6.37
CA LYS A 290 30.46 -2.77 -5.63
C LYS A 290 29.70 -4.08 -5.50
N MET A 291 28.39 -4.03 -5.28
CA MET A 291 27.51 -5.21 -5.11
C MET A 291 27.14 -5.86 -6.45
N SER A 292 27.14 -5.10 -7.55
CA SER A 292 26.77 -5.58 -8.87
C SER A 292 27.69 -6.69 -9.39
N LYS A 293 27.11 -7.63 -10.12
CA LYS A 293 27.86 -8.72 -10.82
C LYS A 293 28.31 -8.33 -12.23
N ASP A 294 27.88 -7.16 -12.70
CA ASP A 294 28.26 -6.60 -14.01
C ASP A 294 28.90 -5.22 -13.88
N GLY A 295 29.46 -4.71 -14.98
CA GLY A 295 30.13 -3.43 -15.01
C GLY A 295 29.25 -2.21 -15.30
N GLU A 296 27.95 -2.40 -15.57
CA GLU A 296 27.07 -1.31 -16.01
C GLU A 296 26.98 -0.17 -14.99
N SER A 297 26.85 -0.49 -13.68
CA SER A 297 26.76 0.51 -12.62
C SER A 297 28.05 1.35 -12.50
N TYR A 298 29.23 0.73 -12.72
CA TYR A 298 30.50 1.46 -12.75
C TYR A 298 30.62 2.39 -14.00
N VAL A 299 30.09 1.95 -15.15
CA VAL A 299 30.03 2.81 -16.35
C VAL A 299 29.13 4.02 -16.10
N ILE A 300 27.96 3.82 -15.49
CA ILE A 300 27.06 4.93 -15.12
C ILE A 300 27.77 5.87 -14.14
N LEU A 301 28.47 5.34 -13.15
CA LEU A 301 29.24 6.12 -12.20
C LEU A 301 30.34 6.95 -12.89
N GLY A 302 31.07 6.35 -13.83
CA GLY A 302 32.07 7.04 -14.60
C GLY A 302 31.50 8.21 -15.44
N ASN A 303 30.35 7.99 -16.09
CA ASN A 303 29.65 9.06 -16.80
C ASN A 303 29.20 10.19 -15.87
N LEU A 304 28.79 9.84 -14.63
CA LEU A 304 28.37 10.81 -13.63
C LEU A 304 29.57 11.65 -13.16
N TYR A 305 30.73 11.01 -12.92
CA TYR A 305 31.94 11.71 -12.60
C TYR A 305 32.39 12.68 -13.73
N LEU A 306 32.26 12.27 -15.01
CA LEU A 306 32.55 13.16 -16.14
C LEU A 306 31.62 14.37 -16.17
N SER A 307 30.34 14.23 -15.80
CA SER A 307 29.44 15.38 -15.74
C SER A 307 29.79 16.40 -14.64
N GLU A 308 30.64 16.02 -13.68
CA GLU A 308 31.12 16.83 -12.56
C GLU A 308 32.60 17.24 -12.73
N ASP A 309 33.14 17.12 -13.92
CA ASP A 309 34.56 17.40 -14.24
C ASP A 309 35.58 16.58 -13.42
N ARG A 310 35.14 15.45 -12.84
CA ARG A 310 35.96 14.52 -12.05
C ARG A 310 36.52 13.42 -12.93
N VAL A 311 37.41 13.82 -13.83
CA VAL A 311 37.87 13.00 -14.96
C VAL A 311 38.70 11.80 -14.51
N ASP A 312 39.56 11.93 -13.52
CA ASP A 312 40.39 10.84 -13.00
C ASP A 312 39.51 9.72 -12.38
N GLU A 313 38.53 10.12 -11.54
CA GLU A 313 37.59 9.16 -10.92
C GLU A 313 36.68 8.49 -11.99
N ALA A 314 36.39 9.24 -13.06
CA ALA A 314 35.63 8.67 -14.18
C ALA A 314 36.39 7.55 -14.90
N VAL A 315 37.68 7.80 -15.20
CA VAL A 315 38.57 6.81 -15.80
C VAL A 315 38.65 5.57 -14.94
N ASP A 316 38.87 5.74 -13.65
CA ASP A 316 38.95 4.62 -12.70
C ASP A 316 37.66 3.83 -12.61
N ALA A 317 36.51 4.50 -12.54
CA ALA A 317 35.21 3.86 -12.51
C ALA A 317 34.94 3.08 -13.81
N ILE A 318 35.17 3.68 -14.97
CA ILE A 318 34.94 3.01 -16.27
C ILE A 318 35.87 1.79 -16.42
N LYS A 319 37.13 1.86 -16.01
CA LYS A 319 38.07 0.73 -16.01
C LYS A 319 37.57 -0.42 -15.15
N LYS A 320 37.13 -0.14 -13.92
CA LYS A 320 36.50 -1.14 -13.05
C LYS A 320 35.27 -1.78 -13.69
N GLY A 321 34.47 -0.97 -14.40
CA GLY A 321 33.33 -1.48 -15.16
C GLY A 321 33.76 -2.45 -16.26
N LEU A 322 34.78 -2.09 -17.03
CA LEU A 322 35.33 -2.92 -18.12
C LEU A 322 35.92 -4.24 -17.56
N GLU A 323 36.62 -4.20 -16.42
CA GLU A 323 37.16 -5.37 -15.73
C GLU A 323 36.04 -6.34 -15.27
N LYS A 324 34.96 -5.82 -14.70
CA LYS A 324 33.79 -6.66 -14.34
C LYS A 324 33.09 -7.26 -15.55
N GLY A 325 33.11 -6.54 -16.68
CA GLY A 325 32.50 -7.02 -17.93
C GLY A 325 30.97 -7.02 -17.91
N LYS A 326 30.37 -7.79 -18.83
CA LYS A 326 28.91 -7.90 -19.03
C LYS A 326 28.23 -6.54 -19.29
N ILE A 327 28.90 -5.67 -20.03
CA ILE A 327 28.42 -4.33 -20.42
C ILE A 327 27.71 -4.45 -21.79
N LYS A 328 26.52 -3.87 -21.90
CA LYS A 328 25.68 -3.97 -23.12
C LYS A 328 26.27 -3.25 -24.33
N ASN A 329 26.88 -2.06 -24.12
CA ASN A 329 27.36 -1.17 -25.18
C ASN A 329 28.85 -0.90 -25.03
N MET A 330 29.69 -1.93 -25.11
CA MET A 330 31.15 -1.84 -24.92
C MET A 330 31.81 -0.75 -25.75
N SER A 331 31.45 -0.62 -27.04
CA SER A 331 32.07 0.38 -27.91
C SER A 331 31.75 1.81 -27.49
N GLN A 332 30.56 2.06 -26.95
CA GLN A 332 30.21 3.36 -26.37
C GLN A 332 31.05 3.67 -25.13
N VAL A 333 31.29 2.66 -24.30
CA VAL A 333 32.12 2.80 -23.09
C VAL A 333 33.57 3.14 -23.47
N TYR A 334 34.14 2.46 -24.48
CA TYR A 334 35.46 2.79 -24.98
C TYR A 334 35.51 4.20 -25.62
N LEU A 335 34.44 4.64 -26.27
CA LEU A 335 34.35 6.02 -26.78
C LEU A 335 34.41 7.03 -25.64
N THR A 336 33.61 6.81 -24.59
CA THR A 336 33.60 7.69 -23.40
C THR A 336 34.95 7.67 -22.67
N LEU A 337 35.56 6.48 -22.49
CA LEU A 337 36.90 6.37 -21.89
C LEU A 337 37.98 7.12 -22.71
N GLY A 338 37.89 7.03 -24.04
CA GLY A 338 38.75 7.80 -24.91
C GLY A 338 38.55 9.31 -24.74
N GLN A 339 37.32 9.78 -24.58
CA GLN A 339 37.06 11.21 -24.29
C GLN A 339 37.62 11.59 -22.93
N ALA A 340 37.48 10.79 -21.90
CA ALA A 340 38.04 11.06 -20.59
C ALA A 340 39.57 11.18 -20.63
N TYR A 341 40.27 10.27 -21.32
CA TYR A 341 41.72 10.36 -21.53
C TYR A 341 42.14 11.59 -22.36
N PHE A 342 41.33 11.98 -23.35
CA PHE A 342 41.56 13.20 -24.11
C PHE A 342 41.52 14.44 -23.19
N GLU A 343 40.56 14.55 -22.27
CA GLU A 343 40.46 15.64 -21.29
C GLU A 343 41.71 15.70 -20.37
N LEU A 344 42.23 14.54 -19.98
CA LEU A 344 43.47 14.40 -19.22
C LEU A 344 44.76 14.72 -20.06
N GLN A 345 44.62 14.98 -21.36
CA GLN A 345 45.70 15.10 -22.31
C GLN A 345 46.57 13.83 -22.48
N GLU A 346 46.06 12.69 -22.07
CA GLU A 346 46.64 11.36 -22.29
C GLU A 346 46.27 10.85 -23.69
N PHE A 347 46.83 11.56 -24.72
CA PHE A 347 46.42 11.38 -26.12
C PHE A 347 46.64 9.96 -26.67
N ASP A 348 47.66 9.26 -26.22
CA ASP A 348 47.91 7.88 -26.67
C ASP A 348 46.85 6.88 -26.18
N GLU A 349 46.48 6.98 -24.91
CA GLU A 349 45.38 6.18 -24.35
C GLU A 349 44.03 6.58 -24.96
N ALA A 350 43.79 7.86 -25.19
CA ALA A 350 42.62 8.36 -25.90
C ALA A 350 42.48 7.69 -27.29
N LYS A 351 43.52 7.79 -28.14
CA LYS A 351 43.55 7.19 -29.47
C LYS A 351 43.38 5.69 -29.44
N LYS A 352 43.96 4.97 -28.48
CA LYS A 352 43.81 3.52 -28.29
C LYS A 352 42.37 3.15 -28.03
N ASN A 353 41.69 3.82 -27.11
CA ASN A 353 40.31 3.58 -26.79
C ASN A 353 39.37 3.92 -27.94
N PHE A 354 39.58 5.04 -28.64
CA PHE A 354 38.83 5.39 -29.85
C PHE A 354 39.00 4.37 -30.97
N ARG A 355 40.19 3.79 -31.17
CA ARG A 355 40.41 2.72 -32.15
C ARG A 355 39.63 1.45 -31.82
N ILE A 356 39.43 1.12 -30.53
CA ILE A 356 38.57 0.01 -30.11
C ILE A 356 37.11 0.33 -30.43
N ALA A 357 36.65 1.52 -30.08
CA ALA A 357 35.27 1.96 -30.38
C ALA A 357 34.99 2.02 -31.90
N ALA A 358 35.98 2.37 -32.72
CA ALA A 358 35.83 2.41 -34.18
C ALA A 358 35.62 1.05 -34.85
N ARG A 359 35.79 -0.06 -34.12
CA ARG A 359 35.50 -1.42 -34.62
C ARG A 359 34.02 -1.79 -34.50
N ASP A 360 33.16 -0.94 -33.91
CA ASP A 360 31.74 -1.17 -33.77
C ASP A 360 31.07 -1.38 -35.16
N LYS A 361 30.05 -2.24 -35.17
CA LYS A 361 29.21 -2.48 -36.35
C LYS A 361 28.29 -1.29 -36.67
N LYS A 362 27.92 -0.49 -35.64
CA LYS A 362 27.06 0.69 -35.81
C LYS A 362 27.88 1.82 -36.45
N LYS A 363 27.45 2.23 -37.64
CA LYS A 363 28.11 3.30 -38.42
C LYS A 363 28.25 4.60 -37.60
N SER A 364 27.28 4.94 -36.76
CA SER A 364 27.34 6.17 -35.95
C SER A 364 28.50 6.16 -34.95
N ILE A 365 28.67 5.08 -34.17
CA ILE A 365 29.79 4.97 -33.21
C ILE A 365 31.11 4.94 -33.92
N LYS A 366 31.23 4.18 -34.99
CA LYS A 366 32.41 4.09 -35.82
C LYS A 366 32.84 5.48 -36.37
N THR A 367 31.88 6.25 -36.88
CA THR A 367 32.15 7.59 -37.44
C THR A 367 32.59 8.55 -36.32
N GLN A 368 31.91 8.52 -35.16
CA GLN A 368 32.30 9.36 -34.02
C GLN A 368 33.72 9.04 -33.55
N ALA A 369 34.03 7.75 -33.36
CA ALA A 369 35.34 7.32 -32.91
C ALA A 369 36.46 7.76 -33.89
N ASN A 370 36.25 7.62 -35.20
CA ASN A 370 37.21 8.06 -36.21
C ASN A 370 37.39 9.61 -36.21
N ASN A 371 36.34 10.36 -35.98
CA ASN A 371 36.41 11.80 -35.85
C ASN A 371 37.23 12.20 -34.62
N TRP A 372 36.98 11.50 -33.48
CA TRP A 372 37.77 11.74 -32.26
C TRP A 372 39.24 11.39 -32.42
N ILE A 373 39.58 10.31 -33.14
CA ILE A 373 40.99 9.99 -33.44
C ILE A 373 41.66 11.17 -34.12
N LYS A 374 41.07 11.67 -35.23
CA LYS A 374 41.63 12.80 -35.99
C LYS A 374 41.73 14.07 -35.14
N TYR A 375 40.71 14.35 -34.33
CA TYR A 375 40.70 15.50 -33.44
C TYR A 375 41.82 15.40 -32.40
N THR A 376 42.01 14.24 -31.81
CA THR A 376 43.04 13.95 -30.81
C THR A 376 44.44 14.10 -31.41
N GLU A 377 44.66 13.62 -32.64
CA GLU A 377 45.95 13.78 -33.36
C GLU A 377 46.28 15.25 -33.57
N ASN A 378 45.32 16.06 -34.01
CA ASN A 378 45.49 17.49 -34.20
C ASN A 378 45.78 18.25 -32.89
N GLU A 379 45.04 17.88 -31.82
CA GLU A 379 45.20 18.52 -30.51
C GLU A 379 46.55 18.18 -29.87
N GLU A 380 47.01 16.95 -30.01
CA GLU A 380 48.34 16.55 -29.56
C GLU A 380 49.46 17.38 -30.24
N ILE A 381 49.35 17.60 -31.56
CA ILE A 381 50.29 18.46 -32.30
C ILE A 381 50.21 19.91 -31.78
N ARG A 382 48.99 20.41 -31.56
CA ARG A 382 48.79 21.77 -31.03
C ARG A 382 49.44 21.96 -29.66
N VAL A 383 49.22 21.02 -28.73
CA VAL A 383 49.79 21.06 -27.37
C VAL A 383 51.29 20.97 -27.40
N LYS A 384 51.87 20.06 -28.22
CA LYS A 384 53.35 19.99 -28.42
C LYS A 384 53.96 21.29 -28.94
N ASN A 385 53.33 21.91 -29.95
CA ASN A 385 53.79 23.18 -30.51
C ASN A 385 53.68 24.32 -29.49
N LEU A 386 52.65 24.35 -28.67
CA LEU A 386 52.53 25.34 -27.60
C LEU A 386 53.60 25.16 -26.53
N ALA A 387 53.96 23.94 -26.16
CA ALA A 387 55.01 23.65 -25.21
C ALA A 387 56.39 24.14 -25.76
N LEU A 388 56.72 23.77 -26.99
CA LEU A 388 57.93 24.21 -27.66
C LEU A 388 58.05 25.78 -27.73
N ARG A 389 56.93 26.44 -28.01
CA ARG A 389 56.89 27.90 -28.05
C ARG A 389 57.09 28.51 -26.66
N ARG A 390 56.54 27.93 -25.59
CA ARG A 390 56.78 28.40 -24.21
C ARG A 390 58.23 28.25 -23.81
N ASP A 391 58.84 27.10 -24.10
CA ASP A 391 60.23 26.80 -23.82
C ASP A 391 61.16 27.82 -24.57
N PHE A 392 60.87 28.12 -25.83
CA PHE A 392 61.58 29.10 -26.60
C PHE A 392 61.51 30.50 -25.99
N ILE A 393 60.30 30.94 -25.56
CA ILE A 393 60.12 32.27 -24.94
C ILE A 393 60.87 32.37 -23.60
N GLN A 394 60.78 31.29 -22.77
CA GLN A 394 61.45 31.24 -21.47
C GLN A 394 62.98 31.32 -21.62
N ASN A 395 63.52 30.54 -22.54
CA ASN A 395 64.97 30.56 -22.82
C ASN A 395 65.47 31.91 -23.42
N SER A 396 64.64 32.57 -24.24
CA SER A 396 64.93 33.86 -24.83
C SER A 396 64.88 35.00 -23.81
N ASN A 397 64.16 34.90 -22.72
CA ASN A 397 64.08 35.90 -21.65
C ASN A 397 65.13 35.67 -20.54
N SER A 398 65.91 34.60 -20.63
CA SER A 398 66.95 34.23 -19.66
C SER A 398 68.38 34.58 -20.18
N THR A 399 68.45 35.07 -21.40
CA THR A 399 69.67 35.62 -22.02
C THR A 399 69.56 37.12 -22.16
#